data_2d975c76cea59f1f6b641df39b529f43
#
_entry.id   2d975c76cea59f1f6b641df39b529f43
#
_cell.length_a   1.000
_cell.length_b   1.000
_cell.length_c   1.000
_cell.angle_alpha   90.00
_cell.angle_beta   90.00
_cell.angle_gamma   90.00
#
_symmetry.space_group_name_H-M   'P 1'
#
loop_
_entity.id
_entity.type
_entity.pdbx_description
1 polymer ?
#
loop_
_entity_poly.entity_id
_entity_poly.type
_entity_poly.pdbx_seq_one_letter_code
_entity_poly.pdbx_strand_id
1 'polypeptide(L)'
;MHRSILALLLSLLALPAMAEDIGSVGYRFKWLGPNDKIVVEAFDDPDVPGVTCYMSHARTGGIKGAIGLAEDPGEASIACRQVGPIDEAKLAHLKSPHEVFSERASLIFKSTQVTRFWDAKRRALVYLVYTDRIIEGSPRNSISVVPLAVK
;
A
#
# COMPACT_ATOMS: atom_id res chain seq x y z
N MET A 1 -6.57 20.98 49.83
CA MET A 1 -6.78 19.66 49.21
C MET A 1 -6.86 19.86 47.70
N HIS A 2 -5.76 19.71 46.98
CA HIS A 2 -5.67 19.90 45.52
C HIS A 2 -5.82 18.53 44.88
N ARG A 3 -6.93 18.32 44.19
CA ARG A 3 -7.14 17.14 43.34
C ARG A 3 -6.60 17.45 41.95
N SER A 4 -5.38 17.02 41.67
CA SER A 4 -4.78 17.04 40.34
C SER A 4 -5.46 15.96 39.50
N ILE A 5 -6.29 16.36 38.55
CA ILE A 5 -6.84 15.48 37.50
C ILE A 5 -5.77 15.37 36.42
N LEU A 6 -5.04 14.26 36.44
CA LEU A 6 -4.11 13.87 35.38
C LEU A 6 -4.95 13.38 34.20
N ALA A 7 -5.22 14.26 33.25
CA ALA A 7 -5.85 13.90 31.99
C ALA A 7 -4.82 13.13 31.14
N LEU A 8 -4.98 11.81 31.11
CA LEU A 8 -4.21 10.93 30.22
C LEU A 8 -4.71 11.14 28.79
N LEU A 9 -4.01 11.99 28.03
CA LEU A 9 -4.19 12.12 26.60
C LEU A 9 -3.72 10.83 25.94
N LEU A 10 -4.67 9.94 25.68
CA LEU A 10 -4.46 8.77 24.83
C LEU A 10 -4.40 9.26 23.39
N SER A 11 -3.22 9.68 22.94
CA SER A 11 -2.98 9.95 21.52
C SER A 11 -3.13 8.63 20.76
N LEU A 12 -4.23 8.48 20.02
CA LEU A 12 -4.38 7.45 19.00
C LEU A 12 -3.28 7.70 17.95
N LEU A 13 -2.14 7.06 18.11
CA LEU A 13 -1.15 6.92 17.07
C LEU A 13 -1.81 6.09 15.96
N ALA A 14 -2.22 6.73 14.87
CA ALA A 14 -2.57 6.05 13.65
C ALA A 14 -1.31 5.28 13.19
N LEU A 15 -1.31 3.98 13.39
CA LEU A 15 -0.24 3.12 12.88
C LEU A 15 -0.32 3.19 11.35
N PRO A 16 0.81 3.39 10.66
CA PRO A 16 0.83 3.29 9.22
C PRO A 16 0.32 1.91 8.82
N ALA A 17 -0.48 1.83 7.75
CA ALA A 17 -0.90 0.56 7.18
C ALA A 17 0.35 -0.22 6.78
N MET A 18 0.62 -1.32 7.50
CA MET A 18 1.71 -2.22 7.18
C MET A 18 1.16 -3.32 6.28
N ALA A 19 1.91 -3.64 5.23
CA ALA A 19 1.58 -4.78 4.40
C ALA A 19 1.89 -6.09 5.14
N GLU A 20 0.99 -7.06 4.98
CA GLU A 20 1.16 -8.43 5.43
C GLU A 20 1.68 -9.28 4.26
N ASP A 21 2.77 -10.00 4.49
CA ASP A 21 3.32 -10.94 3.49
C ASP A 21 2.37 -12.14 3.35
N ILE A 22 1.76 -12.29 2.17
CA ILE A 22 0.90 -13.43 1.83
C ILE A 22 1.75 -14.58 1.29
N GLY A 23 2.84 -14.25 0.59
CA GLY A 23 3.74 -15.24 0.05
C GLY A 23 4.58 -14.74 -1.12
N SER A 24 5.43 -15.60 -1.63
CA SER A 24 6.31 -15.26 -2.74
C SER A 24 6.64 -16.45 -3.63
N VAL A 25 7.01 -16.15 -4.88
CA VAL A 25 7.48 -17.12 -5.87
C VAL A 25 8.85 -16.70 -6.39
N GLY A 26 9.85 -17.57 -6.22
CA GLY A 26 11.18 -17.36 -6.79
C GLY A 26 11.15 -17.57 -8.31
N TYR A 27 11.82 -16.69 -9.06
CA TYR A 27 11.92 -16.83 -10.52
C TYR A 27 13.35 -16.83 -11.05
N ARG A 28 14.32 -16.42 -10.24
CA ARG A 28 15.73 -16.44 -10.61
C ARG A 28 16.59 -16.85 -9.44
N PHE A 29 17.38 -17.90 -9.65
CA PHE A 29 18.37 -18.37 -8.67
C PHE A 29 19.55 -17.41 -8.58
N LYS A 30 20.06 -17.21 -7.36
CA LYS A 30 21.28 -16.46 -7.05
C LYS A 30 22.25 -17.36 -6.29
N TRP A 31 23.50 -17.34 -6.70
CA TRP A 31 24.54 -18.12 -6.02
C TRP A 31 24.88 -17.62 -4.61
N LEU A 32 24.70 -16.32 -4.38
CA LEU A 32 24.93 -15.65 -3.09
C LEU A 32 23.75 -14.79 -2.72
N GLY A 33 23.22 -15.00 -1.53
CA GLY A 33 22.04 -14.31 -1.02
C GLY A 33 20.71 -14.92 -1.48
N PRO A 34 19.58 -14.29 -1.13
CA PRO A 34 18.25 -14.77 -1.52
C PRO A 34 18.03 -14.68 -3.02
N ASN A 35 17.15 -15.55 -3.54
CA ASN A 35 16.74 -15.54 -4.95
C ASN A 35 15.91 -14.32 -5.31
N ASP A 36 15.89 -13.94 -6.59
CA ASP A 36 14.90 -12.99 -7.10
C ASP A 36 13.51 -13.63 -7.01
N LYS A 37 12.53 -12.85 -6.52
CA LYS A 37 11.18 -13.37 -6.27
C LYS A 37 10.11 -12.32 -6.60
N ILE A 38 8.91 -12.80 -6.89
CA ILE A 38 7.69 -12.00 -6.88
C ILE A 38 7.06 -12.18 -5.50
N VAL A 39 6.76 -11.10 -4.85
CA VAL A 39 6.11 -11.06 -3.52
C VAL A 39 4.66 -10.66 -3.70
N VAL A 40 3.78 -11.26 -2.91
CA VAL A 40 2.38 -10.86 -2.78
C VAL A 40 2.15 -10.41 -1.35
N GLU A 41 1.66 -9.21 -1.21
CA GLU A 41 1.38 -8.57 0.07
C GLU A 41 -0.06 -8.06 0.10
N ALA A 42 -0.65 -7.98 1.29
CA ALA A 42 -1.97 -7.39 1.49
C ALA A 42 -1.91 -6.26 2.50
N PHE A 43 -2.74 -5.25 2.30
CA PHE A 43 -2.95 -4.18 3.28
C PHE A 43 -4.42 -3.75 3.28
N ASP A 44 -4.89 -3.31 4.44
CA ASP A 44 -6.22 -2.74 4.58
C ASP A 44 -6.19 -1.22 4.41
N ASP A 45 -7.23 -0.66 3.79
CA ASP A 45 -7.37 0.80 3.71
C ASP A 45 -7.59 1.36 5.13
N PRO A 46 -6.68 2.22 5.63
CA PRO A 46 -6.75 2.72 7.00
C PRO A 46 -7.98 3.60 7.28
N ASP A 47 -8.55 4.22 6.24
CA ASP A 47 -9.68 5.13 6.39
C ASP A 47 -11.01 4.48 5.98
N VAL A 48 -10.97 3.37 5.25
CA VAL A 48 -12.15 2.62 4.80
C VAL A 48 -12.05 1.16 5.26
N PRO A 49 -12.28 0.90 6.55
CA PRO A 49 -12.38 -0.47 7.04
C PRO A 49 -13.38 -1.26 6.21
N GLY A 50 -13.01 -2.45 5.81
CA GLY A 50 -13.82 -3.28 4.90
C GLY A 50 -13.34 -3.26 3.45
N VAL A 51 -12.22 -2.60 3.14
CA VAL A 51 -11.50 -2.73 1.87
C VAL A 51 -10.09 -3.24 2.13
N THR A 52 -9.74 -4.34 1.46
CA THR A 52 -8.39 -4.91 1.44
C THR A 52 -7.84 -4.85 0.02
N CYS A 53 -6.60 -4.45 -0.10
CA CYS A 53 -5.83 -4.45 -1.34
C CYS A 53 -4.75 -5.51 -1.29
N TYR A 54 -4.59 -6.24 -2.38
CA TYR A 54 -3.49 -7.17 -2.62
C TYR A 54 -2.58 -6.55 -3.66
N MET A 55 -1.29 -6.59 -3.40
CA MET A 55 -0.27 -6.04 -4.27
C MET A 55 0.78 -7.09 -4.59
N SER A 56 1.23 -7.15 -5.83
CA SER A 56 2.38 -7.97 -6.22
C SER A 56 3.46 -7.10 -6.85
N HIS A 57 4.69 -7.37 -6.48
CA HIS A 57 5.87 -6.71 -7.06
C HIS A 57 7.08 -7.64 -7.01
N ALA A 58 8.06 -7.38 -7.87
CA ALA A 58 9.31 -8.13 -7.88
C ALA A 58 10.27 -7.57 -6.85
N ARG A 59 10.97 -8.46 -6.15
CA ARG A 59 12.10 -8.15 -5.28
C ARG A 59 13.37 -8.80 -5.80
N THR A 60 14.40 -8.00 -5.98
CA THR A 60 15.73 -8.48 -6.38
C THR A 60 16.43 -9.10 -5.19
N GLY A 61 16.91 -10.33 -5.35
CA GLY A 61 17.72 -11.04 -4.38
C GLY A 61 19.22 -10.77 -4.51
N GLY A 62 20.02 -11.74 -4.09
CA GLY A 62 21.48 -11.66 -4.04
C GLY A 62 21.98 -10.77 -2.91
N ILE A 63 23.29 -10.49 -2.90
CA ILE A 63 23.93 -9.66 -1.86
C ILE A 63 23.37 -8.23 -1.90
N LYS A 64 23.21 -7.64 -3.11
CA LYS A 64 22.65 -6.29 -3.26
C LYS A 64 21.23 -6.18 -2.75
N GLY A 65 20.39 -7.20 -2.99
CA GLY A 65 19.02 -7.26 -2.46
C GLY A 65 19.01 -7.38 -0.93
N ALA A 66 19.86 -8.22 -0.38
CA ALA A 66 19.95 -8.44 1.06
C ALA A 66 20.35 -7.19 1.85
N ILE A 67 21.19 -6.32 1.27
CA ILE A 67 21.62 -5.05 1.88
C ILE A 67 20.81 -3.84 1.42
N GLY A 68 19.73 -4.04 0.67
CA GLY A 68 18.83 -2.96 0.21
C GLY A 68 19.41 -2.04 -0.86
N LEU A 69 20.45 -2.46 -1.55
CA LEU A 69 21.10 -1.70 -2.65
C LEU A 69 20.68 -2.16 -4.04
N ALA A 70 19.84 -3.20 -4.14
CA ALA A 70 19.33 -3.64 -5.43
C ALA A 70 18.26 -2.69 -5.95
N GLU A 71 18.27 -2.49 -7.27
CA GLU A 71 17.20 -1.80 -7.94
C GLU A 71 16.10 -2.81 -8.31
N ASP A 72 14.99 -2.77 -7.57
CA ASP A 72 13.83 -3.59 -7.89
C ASP A 72 13.11 -3.04 -9.12
N PRO A 73 12.55 -3.91 -9.98
CA PRO A 73 11.71 -3.47 -11.09
C PRO A 73 10.55 -2.62 -10.55
N GLY A 74 10.33 -1.45 -11.13
CA GLY A 74 9.30 -0.51 -10.69
C GLY A 74 7.87 -0.90 -11.08
N GLU A 75 7.61 -2.19 -11.30
CA GLU A 75 6.30 -2.72 -11.67
C GLU A 75 5.60 -3.27 -10.43
N ALA A 76 4.44 -2.72 -10.15
CA ALA A 76 3.53 -3.25 -9.14
C ALA A 76 2.14 -3.43 -9.75
N SER A 77 1.46 -4.50 -9.37
CA SER A 77 0.06 -4.75 -9.70
C SER A 77 -0.77 -4.69 -8.44
N ILE A 78 -2.00 -4.18 -8.54
CA ILE A 78 -2.90 -4.04 -7.39
C ILE A 78 -4.28 -4.60 -7.71
N ALA A 79 -4.88 -5.26 -6.74
CA ALA A 79 -6.26 -5.71 -6.75
C ALA A 79 -6.89 -5.43 -5.40
N CYS A 80 -7.87 -4.52 -5.36
CA CYS A 80 -8.59 -4.18 -4.13
C CYS A 80 -10.02 -4.73 -4.20
N ARG A 81 -10.55 -5.11 -3.04
CA ARG A 81 -11.91 -5.65 -2.93
C ARG A 81 -12.56 -5.27 -1.61
N GLN A 82 -13.87 -5.19 -1.64
CA GLN A 82 -14.64 -5.09 -0.41
C GLN A 82 -14.63 -6.45 0.30
N VAL A 83 -14.23 -6.46 1.56
CA VAL A 83 -14.18 -7.65 2.42
C VAL A 83 -15.11 -7.53 3.64
N GLY A 84 -15.69 -6.36 3.84
CA GLY A 84 -16.59 -6.07 4.95
C GLY A 84 -17.52 -4.88 4.66
N PRO A 85 -18.37 -4.52 5.61
CA PRO A 85 -19.27 -3.37 5.44
C PRO A 85 -18.48 -2.07 5.37
N ILE A 86 -18.92 -1.16 4.49
CA ILE A 86 -18.36 0.18 4.36
C ILE A 86 -19.37 1.19 4.93
N ASP A 87 -18.89 2.04 5.82
CA ASP A 87 -19.67 3.15 6.37
C ASP A 87 -19.79 4.26 5.33
N GLU A 88 -20.92 4.30 4.64
CA GLU A 88 -21.16 5.26 3.57
C GLU A 88 -21.19 6.72 4.05
N ALA A 89 -21.54 6.97 5.32
CA ALA A 89 -21.53 8.32 5.87
C ALA A 89 -20.11 8.91 5.93
N LYS A 90 -19.10 8.06 6.09
CA LYS A 90 -17.70 8.48 6.08
C LYS A 90 -17.17 8.81 4.68
N LEU A 91 -17.75 8.23 3.62
CA LEU A 91 -17.28 8.42 2.26
C LEU A 91 -17.36 9.88 1.80
N ALA A 92 -18.37 10.64 2.24
CA ALA A 92 -18.53 12.05 1.92
C ALA A 92 -17.40 12.94 2.49
N HIS A 93 -16.70 12.46 3.50
CA HIS A 93 -15.64 13.16 4.20
C HIS A 93 -14.24 12.60 3.92
N LEU A 94 -14.14 11.59 3.03
CA LEU A 94 -12.85 11.03 2.66
C LEU A 94 -11.97 12.07 1.97
N LYS A 95 -10.72 12.13 2.40
CA LYS A 95 -9.70 12.84 1.63
C LYS A 95 -9.52 12.14 0.28
N SER A 96 -9.53 12.91 -0.80
CA SER A 96 -9.38 12.39 -2.16
C SER A 96 -8.71 13.44 -3.06
N PRO A 97 -7.53 13.16 -3.63
CA PRO A 97 -6.70 11.96 -3.43
C PRO A 97 -6.10 11.84 -2.02
N HIS A 98 -5.81 10.61 -1.59
CA HIS A 98 -5.14 10.36 -0.33
C HIS A 98 -4.23 9.14 -0.42
N GLU A 99 -2.97 9.26 0.03
CA GLU A 99 -2.05 8.14 0.16
C GLU A 99 -2.51 7.23 1.30
N VAL A 100 -2.79 5.97 0.98
CA VAL A 100 -3.27 4.96 1.93
C VAL A 100 -2.24 3.91 2.26
N PHE A 101 -1.18 3.83 1.45
CA PHE A 101 -0.07 2.91 1.65
C PHE A 101 1.21 3.46 1.02
N SER A 102 2.33 3.26 1.70
CA SER A 102 3.66 3.57 1.16
C SER A 102 4.67 2.60 1.74
N GLU A 103 5.44 1.96 0.88
CA GLU A 103 6.54 1.09 1.27
C GLU A 103 7.82 1.48 0.52
N ARG A 104 8.92 1.56 1.25
CA ARG A 104 10.21 1.83 0.66
C ARG A 104 10.79 0.55 0.06
N ALA A 105 10.85 0.46 -1.26
CA ALA A 105 11.36 -0.70 -1.99
C ALA A 105 12.90 -0.78 -2.00
N SER A 106 13.61 0.33 -1.79
CA SER A 106 15.07 0.35 -1.63
C SER A 106 15.52 1.50 -0.73
N LEU A 107 16.73 1.40 -0.18
CA LEU A 107 17.28 2.43 0.71
C LEU A 107 17.51 3.78 0.02
N ILE A 108 17.62 3.80 -1.32
CA ILE A 108 18.14 4.96 -2.04
C ILE A 108 17.17 5.53 -3.07
N PHE A 109 16.30 4.75 -3.73
CA PHE A 109 15.72 5.20 -5.00
C PHE A 109 14.24 4.95 -5.27
N LYS A 110 13.51 4.16 -4.48
CA LYS A 110 12.13 3.79 -4.84
C LYS A 110 11.24 3.58 -3.62
N SER A 111 10.07 4.16 -3.68
CA SER A 111 8.93 3.78 -2.84
C SER A 111 7.78 3.33 -3.73
N THR A 112 7.09 2.29 -3.30
CA THR A 112 5.80 1.92 -3.87
C THR A 112 4.73 2.62 -3.07
N GLN A 113 3.86 3.34 -3.75
CA GLN A 113 2.81 4.14 -3.15
C GLN A 113 1.45 3.70 -3.68
N VAL A 114 0.44 3.76 -2.83
CA VAL A 114 -0.96 3.58 -3.24
C VAL A 114 -1.75 4.80 -2.83
N THR A 115 -2.35 5.44 -3.81
CA THR A 115 -3.25 6.59 -3.62
C THR A 115 -4.68 6.18 -3.90
N ARG A 116 -5.57 6.48 -2.96
CA ARG A 116 -7.01 6.29 -3.11
C ARG A 116 -7.68 7.56 -3.60
N PHE A 117 -8.63 7.37 -4.54
CA PHE A 117 -9.56 8.38 -5.01
C PHE A 117 -10.99 7.95 -4.70
N TRP A 118 -11.85 8.91 -4.37
CA TRP A 118 -13.28 8.70 -4.27
C TRP A 118 -14.00 9.26 -5.50
N ASP A 119 -14.56 8.39 -6.35
CA ASP A 119 -15.45 8.79 -7.44
C ASP A 119 -16.90 8.78 -6.93
N ALA A 120 -17.34 9.94 -6.44
CA ALA A 120 -18.69 10.09 -5.90
C ALA A 120 -19.79 9.89 -6.98
N LYS A 121 -19.50 10.25 -8.23
CA LYS A 121 -20.45 10.11 -9.34
C LYS A 121 -20.76 8.64 -9.64
N ARG A 122 -19.74 7.78 -9.59
CA ARG A 122 -19.87 6.35 -9.89
C ARG A 122 -19.93 5.48 -8.65
N ARG A 123 -19.85 6.11 -7.47
CA ARG A 123 -19.82 5.42 -6.17
C ARG A 123 -18.75 4.32 -6.13
N ALA A 124 -17.52 4.70 -6.44
CA ALA A 124 -16.39 3.78 -6.51
C ALA A 124 -15.15 4.34 -5.82
N LEU A 125 -14.44 3.47 -5.12
CA LEU A 125 -13.09 3.75 -4.63
C LEU A 125 -12.09 3.29 -5.69
N VAL A 126 -11.19 4.16 -6.09
CA VAL A 126 -10.16 3.87 -7.08
C VAL A 126 -8.80 3.93 -6.39
N TYR A 127 -8.05 2.86 -6.50
CA TYR A 127 -6.71 2.72 -5.91
C TYR A 127 -5.68 2.70 -7.03
N LEU A 128 -4.76 3.65 -7.00
CA LEU A 128 -3.66 3.78 -7.94
C LEU A 128 -2.36 3.37 -7.24
N VAL A 129 -1.74 2.29 -7.68
CA VAL A 129 -0.37 1.96 -7.28
C VAL A 129 0.62 2.54 -8.29
N TYR A 130 1.66 3.15 -7.81
CA TYR A 130 2.77 3.63 -8.62
C TYR A 130 4.07 3.62 -7.83
N THR A 131 5.17 3.69 -8.54
CA THR A 131 6.51 3.69 -7.95
C THR A 131 7.16 5.03 -8.24
N ASP A 132 7.66 5.71 -7.19
CA ASP A 132 8.47 6.90 -7.36
C ASP A 132 9.75 6.55 -8.10
N ARG A 133 9.99 7.27 -9.17
CA ARG A 133 11.21 7.12 -9.97
C ARG A 133 11.93 8.45 -10.02
N ILE A 134 13.19 8.45 -9.58
CA ILE A 134 14.06 9.64 -9.63
C ILE A 134 14.68 9.82 -11.02
N ILE A 135 14.58 8.82 -11.90
CA ILE A 135 15.19 8.79 -13.23
C ILE A 135 14.13 9.11 -14.28
N GLU A 136 14.53 9.75 -15.40
CA GLU A 136 13.66 10.13 -16.52
C GLU A 136 12.74 9.00 -16.98
N GLY A 137 11.48 9.34 -17.22
CA GLY A 137 10.43 8.43 -17.70
C GLY A 137 9.17 8.47 -16.83
N SER A 138 8.07 7.94 -17.36
CA SER A 138 6.82 7.81 -16.64
C SER A 138 6.90 6.72 -15.58
N PRO A 139 6.39 6.95 -14.35
CA PRO A 139 6.29 5.92 -13.35
C PRO A 139 5.35 4.80 -13.85
N ARG A 140 5.74 3.56 -13.62
CA ARG A 140 4.86 2.43 -13.87
C ARG A 140 3.74 2.43 -12.86
N ASN A 141 2.52 2.17 -13.31
CA ASN A 141 1.34 2.27 -12.49
C ASN A 141 0.28 1.25 -12.88
N SER A 142 -0.62 1.00 -11.95
CA SER A 142 -1.77 0.12 -12.11
C SER A 142 -2.92 0.63 -11.25
N ILE A 143 -4.15 0.36 -11.64
CA ILE A 143 -5.34 0.74 -10.87
C ILE A 143 -6.19 -0.46 -10.50
N SER A 144 -6.89 -0.33 -9.38
CA SER A 144 -7.98 -1.22 -8.97
C SER A 144 -9.19 -0.39 -8.59
N VAL A 145 -10.38 -0.85 -8.95
CA VAL A 145 -11.64 -0.16 -8.66
C VAL A 145 -12.52 -1.05 -7.80
N VAL A 146 -12.97 -0.50 -6.68
CA VAL A 146 -13.92 -1.14 -5.77
C VAL A 146 -15.26 -0.43 -5.90
N PRO A 147 -16.21 -0.97 -6.67
CA PRO A 147 -17.54 -0.39 -6.77
C PRO A 147 -18.31 -0.63 -5.46
N LEU A 148 -19.07 0.38 -5.03
CA LEU A 148 -20.00 0.23 -3.93
C LEU A 148 -21.37 -0.17 -4.48
N ALA A 149 -22.08 -1.02 -3.73
CA ALA A 149 -23.42 -1.48 -4.14
C ALA A 149 -24.35 -0.30 -4.45
N VAL A 150 -25.03 -0.38 -5.58
CA VAL A 150 -26.12 0.54 -5.90
C VAL A 150 -27.29 0.15 -5.01
N LYS A 151 -27.78 1.11 -4.22
CA LYS A 151 -29.02 0.94 -3.44
C LYS A 151 -30.23 1.12 -4.34
#